data_6e91aeae63b982f808441ff5335cb3c3
#
_entry.id   6e91aeae63b982f808441ff5335cb3c3
#
_cell.length_a   1.000
_cell.length_b   1.000
_cell.length_c   1.000
_cell.angle_alpha   90.00
_cell.angle_beta   90.00
_cell.angle_gamma   90.00
#
_symmetry.space_group_name_H-M   'P 1'
#
loop_
_entity.id
_entity.type
_entity.pdbx_description
1 polymer ?
#
loop_
_entity_poly.entity_id
_entity_poly.type
_entity_poly.pdbx_seq_one_letter_code
_entity_poly.pdbx_strand_id
1 'polypeptide(L)'
;MDDDQAVREALFDLLQVEGLAARMFENGATFLADAHCLEFGCIVTDVRMPEMDGLELQRRLRGSGSAIPVIFITSSVNEGTRERALSDGAVAWFTKPVADAELLLELRAALQRRNTGR
;
A
#
# COMPACT_ATOMS: atom_id res chain seq x y z
N MET A 1 -5.14 0.44 1.67
CA MET A 1 -6.41 0.33 0.92
C MET A 1 -6.85 -1.11 0.81
N ASP A 2 -8.08 -1.36 1.11
CA ASP A 2 -8.67 -2.69 1.02
C ASP A 2 -10.17 -2.49 0.94
N ASP A 3 -10.87 -3.30 0.15
CA ASP A 3 -12.31 -3.20 0.04
C ASP A 3 -13.04 -3.86 1.22
N ASP A 4 -12.33 -4.63 2.04
CA ASP A 4 -12.86 -5.20 3.27
C ASP A 4 -12.71 -4.19 4.41
N GLN A 5 -13.84 -3.70 4.92
CA GLN A 5 -13.84 -2.68 5.97
C GLN A 5 -13.16 -3.16 7.24
N ALA A 6 -13.36 -4.42 7.62
CA ALA A 6 -12.73 -4.97 8.83
C ALA A 6 -11.21 -4.97 8.72
N VAL A 7 -10.68 -5.30 7.55
CA VAL A 7 -9.24 -5.28 7.30
C VAL A 7 -8.71 -3.86 7.36
N ARG A 8 -9.40 -2.90 6.72
CA ARG A 8 -8.99 -1.49 6.76
C ARG A 8 -8.92 -0.96 8.18
N GLU A 9 -9.96 -1.25 8.96
CA GLU A 9 -10.03 -0.74 10.34
C GLU A 9 -8.97 -1.37 11.23
N ALA A 10 -8.74 -2.67 11.10
CA ALA A 10 -7.72 -3.37 11.88
C ALA A 10 -6.33 -2.80 11.60
N LEU A 11 -6.03 -2.56 10.33
CA LEU A 11 -4.74 -1.99 9.95
C LEU A 11 -4.59 -0.55 10.43
N PHE A 12 -5.66 0.24 10.29
CA PHE A 12 -5.66 1.62 10.78
C PHE A 12 -5.38 1.67 12.28
N ASP A 13 -6.06 0.81 13.06
CA ASP A 13 -5.87 0.74 14.50
C ASP A 13 -4.43 0.37 14.86
N LEU A 14 -3.85 -0.59 14.13
CA LEU A 14 -2.47 -0.98 14.34
C LEU A 14 -1.52 0.22 14.13
N LEU A 15 -1.71 0.95 13.06
CA LEU A 15 -0.86 2.10 12.75
C LEU A 15 -1.01 3.21 13.78
N GLN A 16 -2.23 3.43 14.28
CA GLN A 16 -2.47 4.41 15.35
C GLN A 16 -1.74 4.04 16.62
N VAL A 17 -1.79 2.77 17.02
CA VAL A 17 -1.10 2.28 18.22
C VAL A 17 0.40 2.47 18.09
N GLU A 18 0.94 2.31 16.88
CA GLU A 18 2.37 2.46 16.63
C GLU A 18 2.80 3.92 16.42
N GLY A 19 1.87 4.85 16.56
CA GLY A 19 2.18 6.27 16.43
C GLY A 19 2.35 6.76 15.00
N LEU A 20 1.86 5.99 14.04
CA LEU A 20 1.96 6.35 12.62
C LEU A 20 0.65 7.00 12.16
N ALA A 21 0.75 8.18 11.58
CA ALA A 21 -0.42 8.86 11.02
C ALA A 21 -0.87 8.12 9.75
N ALA A 22 -2.14 7.78 9.69
CA ALA A 22 -2.67 6.98 8.60
C ALA A 22 -4.05 7.45 8.17
N ARG A 23 -4.37 7.21 6.91
CA ARG A 23 -5.71 7.44 6.36
C ARG A 23 -6.16 6.18 5.63
N MET A 24 -7.45 5.89 5.71
CA MET A 24 -8.06 4.73 5.07
C MET A 24 -8.76 5.14 3.79
N PHE A 25 -8.62 4.30 2.76
CA PHE A 25 -9.35 4.45 1.51
C PHE A 25 -9.91 3.09 1.12
N GLU A 26 -11.15 3.06 0.65
CA GLU A 26 -11.77 1.78 0.30
C GLU A 26 -11.38 1.29 -1.10
N ASN A 27 -10.90 2.19 -1.97
CA ASN A 27 -10.45 1.81 -3.31
C ASN A 27 -9.47 2.83 -3.88
N GLY A 28 -8.88 2.48 -5.02
CA GLY A 28 -7.88 3.32 -5.66
C GLY A 28 -8.44 4.62 -6.23
N ALA A 29 -9.68 4.59 -6.73
CA ALA A 29 -10.31 5.80 -7.29
C ALA A 29 -10.51 6.86 -6.21
N THR A 30 -10.97 6.46 -5.03
CA THR A 30 -11.15 7.36 -3.89
C THR A 30 -9.79 7.96 -3.46
N PHE A 31 -8.76 7.13 -3.44
CA PHE A 31 -7.41 7.59 -3.11
C PHE A 31 -6.91 8.62 -4.13
N LEU A 32 -7.02 8.31 -5.41
CA LEU A 32 -6.51 9.19 -6.47
C LEU A 32 -7.28 10.52 -6.55
N ALA A 33 -8.54 10.51 -6.10
CA ALA A 33 -9.34 11.73 -6.06
C ALA A 33 -9.00 12.64 -4.90
N ASP A 34 -8.22 12.17 -3.92
CA ASP A 34 -7.84 12.97 -2.77
C ASP A 34 -6.77 13.99 -3.17
N ALA A 35 -6.94 15.24 -2.74
CA ALA A 35 -6.04 16.32 -3.10
C ALA A 35 -4.61 16.10 -2.58
N HIS A 36 -4.46 15.27 -1.56
CA HIS A 36 -3.16 15.02 -0.92
C HIS A 36 -2.60 13.63 -1.22
N CYS A 37 -3.10 12.96 -2.27
CA CYS A 37 -2.73 11.57 -2.53
C CYS A 37 -1.23 11.37 -2.79
N LEU A 38 -0.53 12.38 -3.30
CA LEU A 38 0.91 12.29 -3.56
C LEU A 38 1.78 12.67 -2.37
N GLU A 39 1.17 13.04 -1.24
CA GLU A 39 1.90 13.46 -0.05
C GLU A 39 2.16 12.31 0.93
N PHE A 40 1.57 11.15 0.70
CA PHE A 40 1.77 10.00 1.58
C PHE A 40 3.16 9.42 1.45
N GLY A 41 3.72 8.98 2.56
CA GLY A 41 5.06 8.37 2.58
C GLY A 41 5.07 6.92 2.15
N CYS A 42 3.96 6.22 2.25
CA CYS A 42 3.83 4.82 1.87
C CYS A 42 2.37 4.46 1.70
N ILE A 43 2.11 3.52 0.80
CA ILE A 43 0.76 3.00 0.55
C ILE A 43 0.76 1.50 0.87
N VAL A 44 -0.21 1.07 1.67
CA VAL A 44 -0.47 -0.35 1.93
C VAL A 44 -1.78 -0.69 1.25
N THR A 45 -1.79 -1.65 0.35
CA THR A 45 -2.98 -1.95 -0.45
C THR A 45 -3.11 -3.44 -0.75
N ASP A 46 -4.37 -3.87 -0.93
CA ASP A 46 -4.66 -5.17 -1.51
C ASP A 46 -4.50 -5.07 -3.03
N VAL A 47 -4.31 -6.20 -3.69
CA VAL A 47 -4.30 -6.26 -5.14
C VAL A 47 -5.73 -6.19 -5.68
N ARG A 48 -6.62 -7.00 -5.12
CA ARG A 48 -8.00 -7.12 -5.63
C ARG A 48 -8.92 -6.10 -4.96
N MET A 49 -9.35 -5.13 -5.75
CA MET A 49 -10.31 -4.13 -5.33
C MET A 49 -11.26 -3.86 -6.48
N PRO A 50 -12.52 -3.47 -6.20
CA PRO A 50 -13.48 -3.15 -7.26
C PRO A 50 -12.97 -2.01 -8.15
N GLU A 51 -13.28 -2.10 -9.43
CA GLU A 51 -13.00 -1.07 -10.45
C GLU A 51 -11.52 -0.91 -10.80
N MET A 52 -10.68 -0.63 -9.84
CA MET A 52 -9.25 -0.44 -10.06
C MET A 52 -8.48 -1.30 -9.06
N ASP A 53 -7.72 -2.29 -9.54
CA ASP A 53 -6.92 -3.12 -8.65
C ASP A 53 -5.64 -2.39 -8.20
N GLY A 54 -4.94 -2.99 -7.23
CA GLY A 54 -3.74 -2.38 -6.67
C GLY A 54 -2.60 -2.24 -7.67
N LEU A 55 -2.50 -3.14 -8.65
CA LEU A 55 -1.47 -3.04 -9.69
C LEU A 55 -1.73 -1.86 -10.61
N GLU A 56 -2.99 -1.65 -10.99
CA GLU A 56 -3.36 -0.50 -11.80
C GLU A 56 -3.12 0.80 -11.07
N LEU A 57 -3.45 0.84 -9.78
CA LEU A 57 -3.18 2.00 -8.94
C LEU A 57 -1.69 2.33 -8.93
N GLN A 58 -0.83 1.32 -8.71
CA GLN A 58 0.61 1.51 -8.71
C GLN A 58 1.10 2.03 -10.07
N ARG A 59 0.59 1.45 -11.14
CA ARG A 59 0.97 1.88 -12.50
C ARG A 59 0.61 3.34 -12.73
N ARG A 60 -0.57 3.76 -12.31
CA ARG A 60 -0.99 5.16 -12.45
C ARG A 60 -0.12 6.11 -11.64
N LEU A 61 0.24 5.70 -10.43
CA LEU A 61 1.15 6.50 -9.60
C LEU A 61 2.51 6.66 -10.27
N ARG A 62 3.08 5.57 -10.79
CA ARG A 62 4.37 5.63 -11.50
C ARG A 62 4.27 6.48 -12.75
N GLY A 63 3.16 6.37 -13.47
CA GLY A 63 2.91 7.16 -14.68
C GLY A 63 2.80 8.66 -14.41
N SER A 64 2.38 9.04 -13.20
CA SER A 64 2.31 10.45 -12.81
C SER A 64 3.64 10.98 -12.24
N GLY A 65 4.67 10.15 -12.22
CA GLY A 65 5.98 10.52 -11.69
C GLY A 65 6.16 10.30 -10.21
N SER A 66 5.18 9.70 -9.55
CA SER A 66 5.28 9.42 -8.11
C SER A 66 6.11 8.18 -7.85
N ALA A 67 7.00 8.25 -6.88
CA ALA A 67 7.81 7.13 -6.42
C ALA A 67 7.37 6.66 -5.03
N ILE A 68 6.13 6.94 -4.62
CA ILE A 68 5.62 6.53 -3.31
C ILE A 68 5.77 5.03 -3.16
N PRO A 69 6.42 4.54 -2.07
CA PRO A 69 6.55 3.11 -1.83
C PRO A 69 5.19 2.44 -1.66
N VAL A 70 5.01 1.28 -2.28
CA VAL A 70 3.77 0.52 -2.20
C VAL A 70 4.06 -0.84 -1.60
N ILE A 71 3.29 -1.22 -0.58
CA ILE A 71 3.34 -2.54 0.04
C ILE A 71 2.02 -3.23 -0.28
N PHE A 72 2.10 -4.41 -0.86
CA PHE A 72 0.92 -5.21 -1.16
C PHE A 72 0.66 -6.25 -0.07
N ILE A 73 -0.59 -6.36 0.34
CA ILE A 73 -1.06 -7.42 1.25
C ILE A 73 -2.27 -8.05 0.57
N THR A 74 -2.15 -9.31 0.18
CA THR A 74 -3.20 -9.95 -0.60
C THR A 74 -3.40 -11.41 -0.20
N SER A 75 -4.61 -11.91 -0.41
CA SER A 75 -4.91 -13.34 -0.25
C SER A 75 -4.63 -14.12 -1.53
N SER A 76 -4.32 -13.43 -2.63
CA SER A 76 -4.03 -14.07 -3.91
C SER A 76 -2.58 -14.56 -3.98
N VAL A 77 -2.38 -15.79 -4.46
CA VAL A 77 -1.07 -16.39 -4.60
C VAL A 77 -0.76 -16.56 -6.09
N ASN A 78 -0.55 -15.46 -6.79
CA ASN A 78 -0.23 -15.45 -8.21
C ASN A 78 1.16 -14.86 -8.40
N GLU A 79 2.12 -15.72 -8.77
CA GLU A 79 3.51 -15.31 -8.94
C GLU A 79 3.70 -14.27 -10.05
N GLY A 80 2.93 -14.37 -11.14
CA GLY A 80 3.00 -13.39 -12.20
C GLY A 80 2.59 -12.00 -11.72
N THR A 81 1.55 -11.93 -10.89
CA THR A 81 1.08 -10.68 -10.30
C THR A 81 2.14 -10.11 -9.36
N ARG A 82 2.74 -10.97 -8.53
CA ARG A 82 3.78 -10.56 -7.61
C ARG A 82 4.99 -9.99 -8.36
N GLU A 83 5.42 -10.68 -9.42
CA GLU A 83 6.56 -10.23 -10.22
C GLU A 83 6.28 -8.88 -10.87
N ARG A 84 5.07 -8.66 -11.37
CA ARG A 84 4.68 -7.38 -11.97
C ARG A 84 4.70 -6.26 -10.94
N ALA A 85 4.17 -6.52 -9.74
CA ALA A 85 4.16 -5.53 -8.67
C ALA A 85 5.59 -5.11 -8.29
N LEU A 86 6.46 -6.08 -8.10
CA LEU A 86 7.86 -5.81 -7.73
C LEU A 86 8.61 -5.12 -8.87
N SER A 87 8.34 -5.52 -10.11
CA SER A 87 8.93 -4.90 -11.29
C SER A 87 8.54 -3.42 -11.43
N ASP A 88 7.30 -3.09 -11.02
CA ASP A 88 6.81 -1.71 -11.05
C ASP A 88 7.20 -0.93 -9.78
N GLY A 89 8.05 -1.49 -8.94
CA GLY A 89 8.64 -0.76 -7.83
C GLY A 89 8.00 -0.98 -6.47
N ALA A 90 7.16 -2.02 -6.30
CA ALA A 90 6.64 -2.35 -4.98
C ALA A 90 7.80 -2.71 -4.05
N VAL A 91 7.75 -2.24 -2.81
CA VAL A 91 8.84 -2.50 -1.86
C VAL A 91 8.63 -3.80 -1.10
N ALA A 92 7.40 -4.31 -1.03
CA ALA A 92 7.13 -5.58 -0.36
C ALA A 92 5.83 -6.18 -0.86
N TRP A 93 5.71 -7.48 -0.72
CA TRP A 93 4.53 -8.25 -1.08
C TRP A 93 4.29 -9.28 0.01
N PHE A 94 3.14 -9.20 0.67
CA PHE A 94 2.77 -10.13 1.72
C PHE A 94 1.50 -10.87 1.36
N THR A 95 1.44 -12.16 1.71
CA THR A 95 0.24 -12.95 1.57
C THR A 95 -0.49 -12.97 2.92
N LYS A 96 -1.80 -12.75 2.90
CA LYS A 96 -2.62 -12.77 4.12
C LYS A 96 -2.68 -14.18 4.71
N PRO A 97 -2.67 -14.34 6.03
CA PRO A 97 -2.49 -13.30 7.04
C PRO A 97 -1.02 -12.89 7.16
N VAL A 98 -0.76 -11.60 7.34
CA VAL A 98 0.60 -11.10 7.53
C VAL A 98 0.81 -10.76 9.01
N ALA A 99 2.00 -11.09 9.53
CA ALA A 99 2.35 -10.76 10.90
C ALA A 99 2.55 -9.26 11.05
N ASP A 100 1.99 -8.67 12.10
CA ASP A 100 2.07 -7.23 12.34
C ASP A 100 3.53 -6.75 12.37
N ALA A 101 4.41 -7.50 13.02
CA ALA A 101 5.82 -7.11 13.13
C ALA A 101 6.51 -7.04 11.76
N GLU A 102 6.21 -7.98 10.87
CA GLU A 102 6.79 -7.99 9.53
C GLU A 102 6.31 -6.81 8.70
N LEU A 103 5.02 -6.52 8.77
CA LEU A 103 4.44 -5.38 8.07
C LEU A 103 5.03 -4.07 8.58
N LEU A 104 5.09 -3.90 9.89
CA LEU A 104 5.63 -2.69 10.49
C LEU A 104 7.09 -2.46 10.15
N LEU A 105 7.88 -3.53 10.10
CA LEU A 105 9.28 -3.44 9.72
C LEU A 105 9.44 -2.87 8.31
N GLU A 106 8.70 -3.41 7.36
CA GLU A 106 8.76 -2.94 5.96
C GLU A 106 8.19 -1.53 5.81
N LEU A 107 7.11 -1.23 6.52
CA LEU A 107 6.49 0.07 6.48
C LEU A 107 7.43 1.15 7.02
N ARG A 108 8.06 0.90 8.17
CA ARG A 108 9.01 1.84 8.76
C ARG A 108 10.23 2.03 7.87
N ALA A 109 10.73 0.96 7.26
CA ALA A 109 11.85 1.04 6.32
C ALA A 109 11.48 1.89 5.10
N ALA A 110 10.27 1.72 4.58
CA ALA A 110 9.79 2.50 3.43
C ALA A 110 9.68 3.99 3.78
N LEU A 111 9.12 4.30 4.94
CA LEU A 111 8.98 5.68 5.41
C LEU A 111 10.33 6.34 5.63
N GLN A 112 11.27 5.61 6.20
CA GLN A 112 12.62 6.12 6.46
C GLN A 112 13.37 6.39 5.15
N ARG A 113 13.27 5.49 4.17
CA ARG A 113 13.88 5.71 2.86
C ARG A 113 13.30 6.93 2.17
N ARG A 114 12.00 7.14 2.29
CA ARG A 114 11.33 8.30 1.71
C ARG A 114 11.88 9.59 2.28
N ASN A 115 12.14 9.61 3.59
CA ASN A 115 12.67 10.79 4.29
C ASN A 115 14.14 11.04 4.00
N THR A 116 14.93 10.00 3.77
CA THR A 116 16.38 10.12 3.55
C THR A 116 16.76 10.18 2.08
N GLY A 117 15.86 9.83 1.18
CA GLY A 117 16.10 9.78 -0.26
C GLY A 117 16.07 11.13 -0.97
N ARG A 118 16.24 12.19 -0.24
CA ARG A 118 16.19 13.53 -0.79
C ARG A 118 17.59 14.11 -0.91
#